data_aebf379eb325a98d98eb2a6f476be2ce
#
_entry.id   aebf379eb325a98d98eb2a6f476be2ce
#
_cell.length_a   1.000
_cell.length_b   1.000
_cell.length_c   1.000
_cell.angle_alpha   90.00
_cell.angle_beta   90.00
_cell.angle_gamma   90.00
#
_symmetry.space_group_name_H-M   'P 1'
#
loop_
_entity.id
_entity.type
_entity.pdbx_description
1 polymer ?
#
loop_
_entity_poly.entity_id
_entity_poly.type
_entity_poly.pdbx_seq_one_letter_code
_entity_poly.pdbx_strand_id
1 'polypeptide(L)'
;MNHDSSLVNRLTDRLIAGELRPGERLSETALAKEFDVSRNTLREAFRVLGEQGLVTHIPHRGVSVASPSTADVVDIYRVRHHVECSVLEHAPRNHPNAVRMEAAVEAAEKFAAEENWLEVGTANMEFHNAVVSLSDSRRLMQSFSNVLAELRLAFLKVEVLDFLHAPFIERNCEVVEVYRSDGPGAAAKILGAYLGDSERQVLGAYARAGQD
;
A
#
# COMPACT_ATOMS: atom_id res chain seq x y z
N MET A 1 3.59 -24.18 -10.47
CA MET A 1 3.72 -22.73 -10.15
C MET A 1 3.32 -21.99 -11.43
N ASN A 2 2.19 -21.30 -11.41
CA ASN A 2 1.64 -20.68 -12.62
C ASN A 2 2.49 -19.49 -13.06
N HIS A 3 2.89 -19.46 -14.34
CA HIS A 3 3.56 -18.33 -14.98
C HIS A 3 2.78 -17.01 -14.82
N ASP A 4 1.45 -17.07 -14.74
CA ASP A 4 0.55 -15.93 -14.60
C ASP A 4 0.70 -15.22 -13.24
N SER A 5 0.84 -15.96 -12.13
CA SER A 5 1.05 -15.35 -10.81
C SER A 5 2.39 -14.62 -10.69
N SER A 6 3.42 -15.09 -11.40
CA SER A 6 4.73 -14.42 -11.48
C SER A 6 4.66 -13.10 -12.25
N LEU A 7 3.90 -13.03 -13.36
CA LEU A 7 3.75 -11.80 -14.15
C LEU A 7 2.92 -10.75 -13.40
N VAL A 8 1.82 -11.15 -12.76
CA VAL A 8 1.01 -10.26 -11.93
C VAL A 8 1.85 -9.64 -10.83
N ASN A 9 2.65 -10.44 -10.10
CA ASN A 9 3.51 -9.93 -9.04
C ASN A 9 4.55 -8.94 -9.58
N ARG A 10 5.23 -9.26 -10.68
CA ARG A 10 6.22 -8.36 -11.31
C ARG A 10 5.60 -7.03 -11.77
N LEU A 11 4.38 -7.05 -12.28
CA LEU A 11 3.66 -5.83 -12.65
C LEU A 11 3.24 -5.03 -11.40
N THR A 12 2.76 -5.71 -10.36
CA THR A 12 2.43 -5.09 -9.07
C THR A 12 3.66 -4.42 -8.45
N ASP A 13 4.81 -5.10 -8.45
CA ASP A 13 6.06 -4.53 -7.93
C ASP A 13 6.43 -3.24 -8.66
N ARG A 14 6.30 -3.18 -9.99
CA ARG A 14 6.56 -1.97 -10.78
C ARG A 14 5.56 -0.84 -10.51
N LEU A 15 4.29 -1.18 -10.26
CA LEU A 15 3.27 -0.21 -9.86
C LEU A 15 3.59 0.40 -8.50
N ILE A 16 3.94 -0.44 -7.53
CA ILE A 16 4.30 -0.01 -6.17
C ILE A 16 5.60 0.80 -6.17
N ALA A 17 6.57 0.43 -7.00
CA ALA A 17 7.82 1.18 -7.19
C ALA A 17 7.63 2.52 -7.91
N GLY A 18 6.43 2.81 -8.45
CA GLY A 18 6.16 4.05 -9.17
C GLY A 18 6.77 4.13 -10.58
N GLU A 19 7.27 3.01 -11.10
CA GLU A 19 7.78 2.93 -12.48
C GLU A 19 6.66 3.07 -13.52
N LEU A 20 5.45 2.68 -13.14
CA LEU A 20 4.21 2.87 -13.91
C LEU A 20 3.33 3.84 -13.13
N ARG A 21 3.12 5.04 -13.67
CA ARG A 21 2.47 6.14 -12.95
C ARG A 21 0.94 6.02 -12.93
N PRO A 22 0.27 6.47 -11.86
CA PRO A 22 -1.18 6.55 -11.82
C PRO A 22 -1.76 7.28 -13.06
N GLY A 23 -2.76 6.68 -13.71
CA GLY A 23 -3.36 7.19 -14.94
C GLY A 23 -2.57 6.91 -16.22
N GLU A 24 -1.33 6.41 -16.14
CA GLU A 24 -0.51 6.08 -17.31
C GLU A 24 -1.15 4.97 -18.14
N ARG A 25 -1.15 5.16 -19.46
CA ARG A 25 -1.65 4.14 -20.40
C ARG A 25 -0.62 3.04 -20.61
N LEU A 26 -1.02 1.80 -20.36
CA LEU A 26 -0.18 0.63 -20.51
C LEU A 26 -0.20 0.11 -21.96
N SER A 27 0.97 0.04 -22.60
CA SER A 27 1.11 -0.51 -23.94
C SER A 27 1.21 -2.03 -23.89
N GLU A 28 0.13 -2.75 -24.24
CA GLU A 28 0.13 -4.21 -24.33
C GLU A 28 1.29 -4.76 -25.18
N THR A 29 1.62 -4.08 -26.29
CA THR A 29 2.68 -4.53 -27.19
C THR A 29 4.06 -4.34 -26.58
N ALA A 30 4.31 -3.20 -25.93
CA ALA A 30 5.59 -2.92 -25.31
C ALA A 30 5.82 -3.84 -24.09
N LEU A 31 4.84 -3.94 -23.20
CA LEU A 31 4.94 -4.78 -21.99
C LEU A 31 5.01 -6.27 -22.33
N ALA A 32 4.26 -6.77 -23.30
CA ALA A 32 4.37 -8.17 -23.71
C ALA A 32 5.77 -8.50 -24.24
N LYS A 33 6.39 -7.59 -24.99
CA LYS A 33 7.77 -7.73 -25.47
C LYS A 33 8.77 -7.65 -24.31
N GLU A 34 8.60 -6.70 -23.42
CA GLU A 34 9.49 -6.47 -22.27
C GLU A 34 9.51 -7.66 -21.31
N PHE A 35 8.33 -8.22 -21.02
CA PHE A 35 8.19 -9.36 -20.12
C PHE A 35 8.40 -10.72 -20.80
N ASP A 36 8.62 -10.75 -22.11
CA ASP A 36 8.75 -11.95 -22.93
C ASP A 36 7.54 -12.90 -22.78
N VAL A 37 6.34 -12.35 -22.92
CA VAL A 37 5.08 -13.09 -22.83
C VAL A 37 4.17 -12.82 -24.02
N SER A 38 3.19 -13.71 -24.22
CA SER A 38 2.15 -13.45 -25.23
C SER A 38 1.25 -12.30 -24.79
N ARG A 39 0.64 -11.59 -25.77
CA ARG A 39 -0.36 -10.55 -25.47
C ARG A 39 -1.55 -11.12 -24.69
N ASN A 40 -1.89 -12.38 -24.92
CA ASN A 40 -2.99 -13.03 -24.23
C ASN A 40 -2.66 -13.25 -22.74
N THR A 41 -1.45 -13.71 -22.44
CA THR A 41 -0.93 -13.84 -21.08
C THR A 41 -0.92 -12.49 -20.34
N LEU A 42 -0.49 -11.42 -21.03
CA LEU A 42 -0.49 -10.07 -20.46
C LEU A 42 -1.93 -9.57 -20.18
N ARG A 43 -2.88 -9.84 -21.09
CA ARG A 43 -4.29 -9.47 -20.86
C ARG A 43 -4.91 -10.18 -19.66
N GLU A 44 -4.59 -11.47 -19.45
CA GLU A 44 -5.02 -12.18 -18.24
C GLU A 44 -4.39 -11.56 -16.98
N ALA A 45 -3.12 -11.17 -17.02
CA ALA A 45 -2.51 -10.44 -15.91
C ALA A 45 -3.21 -9.09 -15.66
N PHE A 46 -3.54 -8.33 -16.69
CA PHE A 46 -4.30 -7.09 -16.56
C PHE A 46 -5.72 -7.31 -16.02
N ARG A 47 -6.37 -8.43 -16.36
CA ARG A 47 -7.67 -8.78 -15.78
C ARG A 47 -7.55 -8.98 -14.27
N VAL A 48 -6.54 -9.72 -13.82
CA VAL A 48 -6.28 -9.93 -12.38
C VAL A 48 -5.95 -8.61 -11.68
N LEU A 49 -5.08 -7.78 -12.26
CA LEU A 49 -4.76 -6.45 -11.72
C LEU A 49 -5.98 -5.53 -11.68
N GLY A 50 -6.90 -5.65 -12.64
CA GLY A 50 -8.19 -4.94 -12.64
C GLY A 50 -9.10 -5.36 -11.49
N GLU A 51 -9.17 -6.66 -11.19
CA GLU A 51 -9.90 -7.20 -10.03
C GLU A 51 -9.27 -6.75 -8.69
N GLN A 52 -7.98 -6.42 -8.70
CA GLN A 52 -7.23 -5.88 -7.56
C GLN A 52 -7.28 -4.35 -7.45
N GLY A 53 -7.99 -3.64 -8.36
CA GLY A 53 -8.05 -2.19 -8.35
C GLY A 53 -6.79 -1.47 -8.86
N LEU A 54 -5.79 -2.19 -9.39
CA LEU A 54 -4.48 -1.61 -9.76
C LEU A 54 -4.43 -1.10 -11.20
N VAL A 55 -5.30 -1.58 -12.07
CA VAL A 55 -5.46 -1.07 -13.44
C VAL A 55 -6.93 -0.88 -13.78
N THR A 56 -7.19 0.02 -14.74
CA THR A 56 -8.55 0.32 -15.21
C THR A 56 -8.63 0.04 -16.70
N HIS A 57 -9.65 -0.71 -17.10
CA HIS A 57 -10.00 -0.91 -18.51
C HIS A 57 -10.88 0.25 -19.00
N ILE A 58 -10.37 1.02 -19.96
CA ILE A 58 -11.12 2.12 -20.57
C ILE A 58 -11.59 1.68 -21.96
N PRO A 59 -12.92 1.60 -22.22
CA PRO A 59 -13.44 1.22 -23.54
C PRO A 59 -12.79 2.02 -24.66
N HIS A 60 -12.34 1.35 -25.71
CA HIS A 60 -11.65 1.91 -26.87
C HIS A 60 -10.29 2.60 -26.60
N ARG A 61 -9.84 2.68 -25.33
CA ARG A 61 -8.56 3.30 -24.95
C ARG A 61 -7.55 2.32 -24.37
N GLY A 62 -7.98 1.06 -24.09
CA GLY A 62 -7.13 0.01 -23.55
C GLY A 62 -7.05 0.01 -22.03
N VAL A 63 -5.88 -0.29 -21.47
CA VAL A 63 -5.63 -0.42 -20.04
C VAL A 63 -4.76 0.74 -19.57
N SER A 64 -5.10 1.30 -18.42
CA SER A 64 -4.29 2.31 -17.73
C SER A 64 -4.05 1.91 -16.28
N VAL A 65 -2.99 2.40 -15.67
CA VAL A 65 -2.78 2.31 -14.21
C VAL A 65 -3.95 3.00 -13.52
N ALA A 66 -4.44 2.42 -12.44
CA ALA A 66 -5.49 3.04 -11.66
C ALA A 66 -5.03 4.39 -11.09
N SER A 67 -5.97 5.32 -11.02
CA SER A 67 -5.73 6.65 -10.45
C SER A 67 -6.80 6.90 -9.40
N PRO A 68 -6.59 6.48 -8.15
CA PRO A 68 -7.60 6.55 -7.11
C PRO A 68 -8.17 7.96 -6.95
N SER A 69 -9.48 8.04 -6.77
CA SER A 69 -10.20 9.26 -6.48
C SER A 69 -10.18 9.57 -4.97
N THR A 70 -10.65 10.75 -4.59
CA THR A 70 -10.90 11.12 -3.18
C THR A 70 -11.84 10.13 -2.49
N ALA A 71 -12.87 9.65 -3.19
CA ALA A 71 -13.80 8.66 -2.65
C ALA A 71 -13.13 7.30 -2.40
N ASP A 72 -12.24 6.87 -3.30
CA ASP A 72 -11.46 5.64 -3.14
C ASP A 72 -10.53 5.75 -1.93
N VAL A 73 -9.87 6.89 -1.74
CA VAL A 73 -9.03 7.14 -0.55
C VAL A 73 -9.84 6.99 0.73
N VAL A 74 -11.01 7.61 0.81
CA VAL A 74 -11.90 7.50 1.99
C VAL A 74 -12.28 6.04 2.25
N ASP A 75 -12.62 5.28 1.21
CA ASP A 75 -13.02 3.87 1.35
C ASP A 75 -11.85 2.98 1.78
N ILE A 76 -10.66 3.19 1.20
CA ILE A 76 -9.42 2.53 1.61
C ILE A 76 -9.15 2.74 3.11
N TYR A 77 -9.25 3.97 3.61
CA TYR A 77 -9.03 4.25 5.03
C TYR A 77 -10.10 3.64 5.94
N ARG A 78 -11.35 3.51 5.50
CA ARG A 78 -12.38 2.75 6.23
C ARG A 78 -11.99 1.29 6.39
N VAL A 79 -11.55 0.64 5.32
CA VAL A 79 -11.06 -0.75 5.37
C VAL A 79 -9.86 -0.86 6.31
N ARG A 80 -8.90 0.05 6.22
CA ARG A 80 -7.72 0.10 7.08
C ARG A 80 -8.09 0.19 8.55
N HIS A 81 -8.97 1.11 8.92
CA HIS A 81 -9.45 1.24 10.29
C HIS A 81 -10.07 -0.05 10.83
N HIS A 82 -10.96 -0.68 10.08
CA HIS A 82 -11.62 -1.91 10.51
C HIS A 82 -10.66 -3.09 10.61
N VAL A 83 -9.74 -3.23 9.66
CA VAL A 83 -8.84 -4.38 9.60
C VAL A 83 -7.66 -4.21 10.56
N GLU A 84 -6.90 -3.14 10.42
CA GLU A 84 -5.66 -2.95 11.16
C GLU A 84 -5.90 -2.78 12.66
N CYS A 85 -6.86 -1.93 13.06
CA CYS A 85 -7.15 -1.72 14.46
C CYS A 85 -7.70 -2.98 15.13
N SER A 86 -8.61 -3.71 14.46
CA SER A 86 -9.16 -4.95 15.00
C SER A 86 -8.09 -6.04 15.12
N VAL A 87 -7.24 -6.21 14.11
CA VAL A 87 -6.14 -7.18 14.18
C VAL A 87 -5.20 -6.85 15.33
N LEU A 88 -4.76 -5.58 15.40
CA LEU A 88 -3.82 -5.16 16.42
C LEU A 88 -4.42 -5.31 17.85
N GLU A 89 -5.69 -4.94 18.03
CA GLU A 89 -6.38 -5.05 19.34
C GLU A 89 -6.43 -6.49 19.86
N HIS A 90 -6.63 -7.47 18.97
CA HIS A 90 -6.77 -8.88 19.32
C HIS A 90 -5.48 -9.69 19.21
N ALA A 91 -4.37 -9.05 18.81
CA ALA A 91 -3.08 -9.72 18.67
C ALA A 91 -2.52 -10.18 20.02
N PRO A 92 -1.82 -11.33 20.07
CA PRO A 92 -1.06 -11.72 21.26
C PRO A 92 0.07 -10.71 21.56
N ARG A 93 0.34 -10.40 22.83
CA ARG A 93 1.40 -9.46 23.23
C ARG A 93 2.79 -9.78 22.67
N ASN A 94 3.10 -11.03 22.46
CA ASN A 94 4.42 -11.51 22.00
C ASN A 94 4.27 -12.27 20.69
N HIS A 95 3.55 -11.71 19.73
CA HIS A 95 3.39 -12.35 18.42
C HIS A 95 4.72 -12.40 17.65
N PRO A 96 5.12 -13.57 17.09
CA PRO A 96 6.42 -13.68 16.41
C PRO A 96 6.58 -12.72 15.22
N ASN A 97 5.48 -12.35 14.54
CA ASN A 97 5.52 -11.41 13.43
C ASN A 97 5.68 -9.94 13.87
N ALA A 98 5.62 -9.62 15.17
CA ALA A 98 5.81 -8.24 15.65
C ALA A 98 7.19 -7.67 15.27
N VAL A 99 8.20 -8.52 15.16
CA VAL A 99 9.54 -8.12 14.70
C VAL A 99 9.52 -7.50 13.29
N ARG A 100 8.52 -7.82 12.46
CA ARG A 100 8.39 -7.22 11.11
C ARG A 100 7.95 -5.75 11.19
N MET A 101 7.15 -5.36 12.19
CA MET A 101 6.80 -3.96 12.40
C MET A 101 8.04 -3.15 12.74
N GLU A 102 8.90 -3.68 13.61
CA GLU A 102 10.17 -3.05 14.00
C GLU A 102 11.11 -2.90 12.81
N ALA A 103 11.32 -3.98 12.06
CA ALA A 103 12.17 -3.96 10.88
C ALA A 103 11.67 -2.96 9.81
N ALA A 104 10.35 -2.79 9.69
CA ALA A 104 9.77 -1.80 8.77
C ALA A 104 10.02 -0.35 9.24
N VAL A 105 9.96 -0.09 10.55
CA VAL A 105 10.31 1.23 11.13
C VAL A 105 11.80 1.54 10.91
N GLU A 106 12.69 0.60 11.25
CA GLU A 106 14.14 0.76 11.05
C GLU A 106 14.49 1.03 9.56
N ALA A 107 13.83 0.33 8.65
CA ALA A 107 13.99 0.56 7.21
C ALA A 107 13.51 1.97 6.80
N ALA A 108 12.36 2.43 7.31
CA ALA A 108 11.83 3.75 7.02
C ALA A 108 12.77 4.86 7.53
N GLU A 109 13.30 4.74 8.74
CA GLU A 109 14.27 5.68 9.31
C GLU A 109 15.56 5.76 8.48
N LYS A 110 16.08 4.60 8.07
CA LYS A 110 17.27 4.53 7.21
C LYS A 110 17.03 5.23 5.87
N PHE A 111 15.95 4.91 5.19
CA PHE A 111 15.63 5.53 3.89
C PHE A 111 15.31 7.01 4.00
N ALA A 112 14.72 7.45 5.10
CA ALA A 112 14.51 8.88 5.36
C ALA A 112 15.83 9.64 5.54
N ALA A 113 16.81 9.06 6.22
CA ALA A 113 18.15 9.62 6.35
C ALA A 113 18.89 9.73 5.00
N GLU A 114 18.52 8.90 4.03
CA GLU A 114 19.01 8.93 2.65
C GLU A 114 18.14 9.81 1.72
N GLU A 115 17.11 10.49 2.24
CA GLU A 115 16.09 11.27 1.51
C GLU A 115 15.36 10.45 0.42
N ASN A 116 15.36 9.11 0.55
CA ASN A 116 14.72 8.20 -0.39
C ASN A 116 13.24 7.97 -0.02
N TRP A 117 12.41 8.97 -0.29
CA TRP A 117 11.00 8.99 0.10
C TRP A 117 10.14 7.92 -0.60
N LEU A 118 10.59 7.42 -1.73
CA LEU A 118 9.93 6.30 -2.40
C LEU A 118 10.06 5.02 -1.57
N GLU A 119 11.26 4.71 -1.08
CA GLU A 119 11.51 3.54 -0.23
C GLU A 119 10.95 3.73 1.18
N VAL A 120 10.89 4.96 1.71
CA VAL A 120 10.15 5.26 2.94
C VAL A 120 8.69 4.84 2.81
N GLY A 121 8.05 5.18 1.68
CA GLY A 121 6.68 4.76 1.40
C GLY A 121 6.53 3.24 1.31
N THR A 122 7.50 2.53 0.73
CA THR A 122 7.52 1.07 0.66
C THR A 122 7.65 0.46 2.07
N ALA A 123 8.56 0.97 2.90
CA ALA A 123 8.71 0.55 4.29
C ALA A 123 7.45 0.84 5.12
N ASN A 124 6.78 1.97 4.89
CA ASN A 124 5.50 2.28 5.53
C ASN A 124 4.40 1.27 5.15
N MET A 125 4.32 0.84 3.87
CA MET A 125 3.41 -0.23 3.45
C MET A 125 3.71 -1.55 4.15
N GLU A 126 5.00 -1.90 4.30
CA GLU A 126 5.41 -3.11 4.99
C GLU A 126 5.05 -3.07 6.48
N PHE A 127 5.15 -1.91 7.14
CA PHE A 127 4.68 -1.74 8.52
C PHE A 127 3.20 -2.13 8.66
N HIS A 128 2.33 -1.63 7.80
CA HIS A 128 0.89 -1.93 7.83
C HIS A 128 0.59 -3.40 7.47
N ASN A 129 1.32 -3.97 6.52
CA ASN A 129 1.28 -5.40 6.24
C ASN A 129 1.72 -6.23 7.46
N ALA A 130 2.75 -5.79 8.18
CA ALA A 130 3.22 -6.46 9.38
C ALA A 130 2.16 -6.42 10.50
N VAL A 131 1.46 -5.31 10.68
CA VAL A 131 0.31 -5.22 11.60
C VAL A 131 -0.74 -6.29 11.27
N VAL A 132 -1.17 -6.39 10.00
CA VAL A 132 -2.19 -7.36 9.61
C VAL A 132 -1.67 -8.80 9.68
N SER A 133 -0.36 -9.02 9.57
CA SER A 133 0.24 -10.34 9.72
C SER A 133 0.09 -10.93 11.12
N LEU A 134 -0.21 -10.10 12.13
CA LEU A 134 -0.51 -10.55 13.49
C LEU A 134 -1.84 -11.33 13.60
N SER A 135 -2.65 -11.31 12.55
CA SER A 135 -3.89 -12.11 12.45
C SER A 135 -3.65 -13.60 12.15
N ASP A 136 -2.44 -14.00 11.73
CA ASP A 136 -2.13 -15.32 11.18
C ASP A 136 -3.06 -15.78 10.03
N SER A 137 -3.82 -14.84 9.45
CA SER A 137 -4.75 -15.12 8.37
C SER A 137 -4.14 -14.80 7.00
N ARG A 138 -3.70 -15.82 6.28
CA ARG A 138 -3.19 -15.65 4.92
C ARG A 138 -4.20 -14.99 3.98
N ARG A 139 -5.48 -15.27 4.14
CA ARG A 139 -6.54 -14.67 3.30
C ARG A 139 -6.69 -13.19 3.58
N LEU A 140 -6.68 -12.80 4.87
CA LEU A 140 -6.77 -11.39 5.25
C LEU A 140 -5.56 -10.62 4.75
N MET A 141 -4.36 -11.15 4.93
CA MET A 141 -3.13 -10.54 4.42
C MET A 141 -3.16 -10.33 2.91
N GLN A 142 -3.60 -11.34 2.15
CA GLN A 142 -3.70 -11.24 0.69
C GLN A 142 -4.70 -10.16 0.25
N SER A 143 -5.88 -10.11 0.88
CA SER A 143 -6.88 -9.08 0.57
C SER A 143 -6.39 -7.68 0.97
N PHE A 144 -5.74 -7.56 2.12
CA PHE A 144 -5.26 -6.29 2.62
C PHE A 144 -4.07 -5.74 1.83
N SER A 145 -3.21 -6.60 1.29
CA SER A 145 -2.11 -6.17 0.42
C SER A 145 -2.62 -5.46 -0.85
N ASN A 146 -3.79 -5.85 -1.39
CA ASN A 146 -4.40 -5.14 -2.51
C ASN A 146 -4.82 -3.72 -2.10
N VAL A 147 -5.46 -3.58 -0.92
CA VAL A 147 -5.86 -2.26 -0.38
C VAL A 147 -4.67 -1.33 -0.21
N LEU A 148 -3.54 -1.86 0.30
CA LEU A 148 -2.31 -1.07 0.42
C LEU A 148 -1.70 -0.71 -0.94
N ALA A 149 -1.76 -1.61 -1.93
CA ALA A 149 -1.26 -1.31 -3.27
C ALA A 149 -2.08 -0.20 -3.94
N GLU A 150 -3.41 -0.18 -3.77
CA GLU A 150 -4.26 0.93 -4.21
C GLU A 150 -3.92 2.24 -3.48
N LEU A 151 -3.69 2.19 -2.17
CA LEU A 151 -3.24 3.36 -1.39
C LEU A 151 -1.90 3.88 -1.88
N ARG A 152 -0.98 2.98 -2.26
CA ARG A 152 0.31 3.37 -2.83
C ARG A 152 0.15 4.19 -4.11
N LEU A 153 -0.77 3.77 -4.99
CA LEU A 153 -1.11 4.56 -6.19
C LEU A 153 -1.68 5.93 -5.81
N ALA A 154 -2.50 6.02 -4.75
CA ALA A 154 -3.02 7.29 -4.26
C ALA A 154 -1.90 8.23 -3.79
N PHE A 155 -0.87 7.74 -3.10
CA PHE A 155 0.29 8.54 -2.70
C PHE A 155 1.13 8.97 -3.91
N LEU A 156 1.39 8.07 -4.85
CA LEU A 156 2.17 8.37 -6.05
C LEU A 156 1.49 9.41 -6.96
N LYS A 157 0.17 9.52 -6.89
CA LYS A 157 -0.61 10.50 -7.67
C LYS A 157 -0.34 11.95 -7.24
N VAL A 158 -0.06 12.21 -5.98
CA VAL A 158 0.06 13.60 -5.45
C VAL A 158 1.48 14.12 -5.37
N GLU A 159 2.49 13.34 -5.75
CA GLU A 159 3.90 13.72 -5.94
C GLU A 159 4.59 14.47 -4.77
N VAL A 160 4.03 14.38 -3.53
CA VAL A 160 4.56 15.04 -2.31
C VAL A 160 4.88 13.98 -1.24
N LEU A 161 5.71 13.01 -1.61
CA LEU A 161 5.95 11.80 -0.81
C LEU A 161 6.58 12.11 0.55
N ASP A 162 7.51 13.07 0.63
CA ASP A 162 8.10 13.53 1.87
C ASP A 162 7.05 14.04 2.86
N PHE A 163 6.19 14.94 2.40
CA PHE A 163 5.08 15.46 3.18
C PHE A 163 4.12 14.34 3.64
N LEU A 164 3.88 13.32 2.79
CA LEU A 164 2.96 12.23 3.10
C LEU A 164 3.55 11.18 4.04
N HIS A 165 4.86 10.98 4.05
CA HIS A 165 5.48 9.88 4.78
C HIS A 165 6.28 10.31 6.02
N ALA A 166 6.97 11.45 5.98
CA ALA A 166 7.83 11.88 7.08
C ALA A 166 7.15 11.92 8.45
N PRO A 167 5.92 12.47 8.60
CA PRO A 167 5.27 12.55 9.92
C PRO A 167 4.89 11.17 10.50
N PHE A 168 4.81 10.14 9.65
CA PHE A 168 4.32 8.82 10.05
C PHE A 168 5.42 7.82 10.41
N ILE A 169 6.69 8.14 10.19
CA ILE A 169 7.81 7.32 10.66
C ILE A 169 7.79 7.24 12.18
N GLU A 170 7.76 8.40 12.84
CA GLU A 170 7.69 8.49 14.31
C GLU A 170 6.40 7.88 14.87
N ARG A 171 5.28 8.03 14.16
CA ARG A 171 4.00 7.44 14.58
C ARG A 171 4.01 5.91 14.49
N ASN A 172 4.66 5.34 13.48
CA ASN A 172 4.86 3.89 13.38
C ASN A 172 5.75 3.38 14.52
N CYS A 173 6.81 4.11 14.87
CA CYS A 173 7.65 3.82 16.02
C CYS A 173 6.83 3.79 17.32
N GLU A 174 6.03 4.84 17.57
CA GLU A 174 5.13 4.94 18.73
C GLU A 174 4.19 3.73 18.84
N VAL A 175 3.59 3.28 17.73
CA VAL A 175 2.72 2.09 17.73
C VAL A 175 3.50 0.84 18.17
N VAL A 176 4.74 0.65 17.69
CA VAL A 176 5.60 -0.48 18.08
C VAL A 176 5.95 -0.43 19.56
N GLU A 177 6.38 0.73 20.05
CA GLU A 177 6.76 0.93 21.47
C GLU A 177 5.59 0.64 22.40
N VAL A 178 4.41 1.19 22.10
CA VAL A 178 3.20 0.98 22.90
C VAL A 178 2.70 -0.47 22.81
N TYR A 179 2.84 -1.12 21.65
CA TYR A 179 2.53 -2.55 21.53
C TYR A 179 3.37 -3.39 22.52
N ARG A 180 4.64 -3.04 22.69
CA ARG A 180 5.57 -3.72 23.59
C ARG A 180 5.31 -3.40 25.06
N SER A 181 5.15 -2.11 25.41
CA SER A 181 5.03 -1.64 26.79
C SER A 181 3.62 -1.87 27.34
N ASP A 182 2.61 -1.31 26.70
CA ASP A 182 1.24 -1.25 27.21
C ASP A 182 0.34 -2.34 26.60
N GLY A 183 0.75 -2.89 25.47
CA GLY A 183 0.13 -4.03 24.81
C GLY A 183 -0.77 -3.66 23.65
N PRO A 184 -1.32 -4.68 22.97
CA PRO A 184 -1.99 -4.56 21.68
C PRO A 184 -3.19 -3.61 21.68
N GLY A 185 -4.02 -3.63 22.73
CA GLY A 185 -5.20 -2.76 22.82
C GLY A 185 -4.85 -1.27 22.96
N ALA A 186 -3.74 -0.92 23.61
CA ALA A 186 -3.26 0.46 23.66
C ALA A 186 -2.69 0.90 22.30
N ALA A 187 -1.89 0.04 21.67
CA ALA A 187 -1.34 0.29 20.35
C ALA A 187 -2.44 0.45 19.28
N ALA A 188 -3.50 -0.34 19.33
CA ALA A 188 -4.64 -0.23 18.41
C ALA A 188 -5.34 1.14 18.50
N LYS A 189 -5.45 1.72 19.70
CA LYS A 189 -6.03 3.07 19.88
C LYS A 189 -5.16 4.15 19.23
N ILE A 190 -3.83 4.06 19.40
CA ILE A 190 -2.87 4.98 18.79
C ILE A 190 -2.92 4.83 17.27
N LEU A 191 -2.93 3.60 16.76
CA LEU A 191 -3.04 3.33 15.33
C LEU A 191 -4.33 3.91 14.74
N GLY A 192 -5.47 3.79 15.44
CA GLY A 192 -6.74 4.37 15.00
C GLY A 192 -6.67 5.91 14.86
N ALA A 193 -6.10 6.61 15.85
CA ALA A 193 -5.90 8.05 15.76
C ALA A 193 -4.94 8.42 14.60
N TYR A 194 -3.84 7.69 14.48
CA TYR A 194 -2.88 7.82 13.40
C TYR A 194 -3.53 7.69 12.02
N LEU A 195 -4.33 6.64 11.78
CA LEU A 195 -5.00 6.43 10.50
C LEU A 195 -5.94 7.59 10.14
N GLY A 196 -6.66 8.15 11.12
CA GLY A 196 -7.49 9.33 10.89
C GLY A 196 -6.70 10.59 10.55
N ASP A 197 -5.52 10.80 11.15
CA ASP A 197 -4.61 11.89 10.79
C ASP A 197 -4.07 11.71 9.38
N SER A 198 -3.66 10.50 9.03
CA SER A 198 -3.14 10.15 7.71
C SER A 198 -4.18 10.35 6.62
N GLU A 199 -5.43 9.90 6.82
CA GLU A 199 -6.54 10.13 5.90
C GLU A 199 -6.71 11.63 5.61
N ARG A 200 -6.81 12.46 6.65
CA ARG A 200 -6.96 13.92 6.49
C ARG A 200 -5.80 14.54 5.72
N GLN A 201 -4.58 14.08 5.96
CA GLN A 201 -3.39 14.59 5.28
C GLN A 201 -3.41 14.24 3.78
N VAL A 202 -3.76 13.00 3.42
CA VAL A 202 -3.88 12.57 2.02
C VAL A 202 -4.98 13.34 1.30
N LEU A 203 -6.18 13.44 1.90
CA LEU A 203 -7.30 14.20 1.34
C LEU A 203 -6.93 15.69 1.16
N GLY A 204 -6.20 16.27 2.11
CA GLY A 204 -5.67 17.63 1.98
C GLY A 204 -4.66 17.78 0.85
N ALA A 205 -3.85 16.75 0.55
CA ALA A 205 -2.93 16.75 -0.58
C ALA A 205 -3.69 16.67 -1.92
N TYR A 206 -4.72 15.83 -2.01
CA TYR A 206 -5.62 15.75 -3.18
C TYR A 206 -6.29 17.08 -3.49
N ALA A 207 -6.86 17.73 -2.47
CA ALA A 207 -7.51 19.04 -2.65
C ALA A 207 -6.53 20.12 -3.16
N ARG A 208 -5.29 20.11 -2.69
CA ARG A 208 -4.25 21.06 -3.16
C ARG A 208 -3.81 20.76 -4.59
N ALA A 209 -3.77 19.51 -4.98
CA ALA A 209 -3.40 19.10 -6.34
C ALA A 209 -4.54 19.32 -7.36
N GLY A 210 -5.75 19.73 -6.94
CA GLY A 210 -6.91 19.88 -7.81
C GLY A 210 -7.39 18.56 -8.41
N GLN A 211 -7.20 17.48 -7.70
CA GLN A 211 -7.49 16.11 -8.14
C GLN A 211 -8.71 15.58 -7.36
N ASP A 212 -9.89 15.82 -7.89
CA ASP A 212 -11.16 15.22 -7.41
C ASP A 212 -11.42 13.85 -8.04
#